data_6b9d7cac793b3a36a1103235f796d157
#
_entry.id   6b9d7cac793b3a36a1103235f796d157
#
_cell.length_a   1.000
_cell.length_b   1.000
_cell.length_c   1.000
_cell.angle_alpha   90.00
_cell.angle_beta   90.00
_cell.angle_gamma   90.00
#
_symmetry.space_group_name_H-M   'P 1'
#
loop_
_entity.id
_entity.type
_entity.pdbx_description
1 polymer ?
#
loop_
_entity_poly.entity_id
_entity_poly.type
_entity_poly.pdbx_seq_one_letter_code
_entity_poly.pdbx_strand_id
1 'polypeptide(L)'
;RVAKMETMLVLRGSGSNGKSVVFETIMGILGRENVSNFGIGALITGNERKKNIAFINGKRLNYCSEIQALEFGKDSDTLKSLISGEPTEARPIYGDNFTAYNIPLLMANANQMPYLKDWSYGMRRRICIIPFEVEIPKARQKKELSRDLEAEYPAIFNWILEGRDRFIANGYKLTDSKELENVMDEYQSESSTVMKFMYQMNYLCRYEEIADIEPKWMSSAILYRKYCKWCRDNNAKEENVTVFGRILSEAGYRKKRTPNGQVYGLYGTALTEKLYYEKR
;
A
#
# COMPACT_ATOMS: atom_id res chain seq x y z
N ARG A 1 4.66 17.75 -18.03
CA ARG A 1 3.89 16.80 -17.20
C ARG A 1 4.23 17.10 -15.76
N VAL A 2 3.26 17.48 -14.95
CA VAL A 2 3.45 17.50 -13.48
C VAL A 2 3.69 16.07 -13.05
N ALA A 3 4.78 15.79 -12.33
CA ALA A 3 5.05 14.46 -11.81
C ALA A 3 3.90 14.03 -10.91
N LYS A 4 3.34 12.85 -11.17
CA LYS A 4 2.25 12.28 -10.36
C LYS A 4 2.85 11.50 -9.20
N MET A 5 2.19 11.60 -8.07
CA MET A 5 2.51 10.81 -6.87
C MET A 5 2.05 9.36 -7.04
N GLU A 6 2.37 8.63 -7.98
CA GLU A 6 1.98 7.24 -8.28
C GLU A 6 1.65 6.35 -7.05
N THR A 7 0.88 6.90 -6.10
CA THR A 7 0.60 6.28 -4.80
C THR A 7 -0.84 6.54 -4.39
N MET A 8 -1.53 5.50 -3.98
CA MET A 8 -2.84 5.55 -3.34
C MET A 8 -2.65 5.68 -1.83
N LEU A 9 -3.41 6.58 -1.20
CA LEU A 9 -3.42 6.74 0.25
C LEU A 9 -4.52 5.87 0.87
N VAL A 10 -4.16 5.10 1.90
CA VAL A 10 -5.11 4.28 2.67
C VAL A 10 -5.04 4.69 4.14
N LEU A 11 -6.12 5.24 4.67
CA LEU A 11 -6.25 5.56 6.09
C LEU A 11 -6.79 4.32 6.82
N ARG A 12 -5.93 3.64 7.59
CA ARG A 12 -6.28 2.42 8.31
C ARG A 12 -6.63 2.72 9.76
N GLY A 13 -7.73 2.15 10.27
CA GLY A 13 -8.06 2.24 11.70
C GLY A 13 -9.48 1.79 12.02
N SER A 14 -9.71 1.35 13.25
CA SER A 14 -10.93 0.68 13.72
C SER A 14 -12.20 1.53 13.86
N GLY A 15 -12.11 2.85 13.64
CA GLY A 15 -13.23 3.78 13.80
C GLY A 15 -12.98 4.81 14.89
N SER A 16 -13.82 5.84 14.96
CA SER A 16 -13.75 6.93 15.98
C SER A 16 -12.36 7.56 16.15
N ASN A 17 -11.57 7.67 15.10
CA ASN A 17 -10.17 8.06 15.10
C ASN A 17 -9.84 9.23 14.17
N GLY A 18 -10.86 9.89 13.61
CA GLY A 18 -10.69 11.12 12.83
C GLY A 18 -10.48 10.94 11.32
N LYS A 19 -10.43 9.71 10.76
CA LYS A 19 -10.25 9.48 9.30
C LYS A 19 -11.25 10.30 8.47
N SER A 20 -12.54 10.24 8.82
CA SER A 20 -13.60 10.97 8.08
C SER A 20 -13.41 12.48 8.15
N VAL A 21 -12.96 13.01 9.29
CA VAL A 21 -12.67 14.43 9.46
C VAL A 21 -11.54 14.89 8.53
N VAL A 22 -10.47 14.11 8.41
CA VAL A 22 -9.37 14.40 7.45
C VAL A 22 -9.91 14.48 6.03
N PHE A 23 -10.74 13.53 5.63
CA PHE A 23 -11.33 13.55 4.28
C PHE A 23 -12.25 14.75 4.08
N GLU A 24 -13.17 15.03 5.01
CA GLU A 24 -14.10 16.16 4.95
C GLU A 24 -13.35 17.48 4.83
N THR A 25 -12.29 17.66 5.60
CA THR A 25 -11.41 18.82 5.54
C THR A 25 -10.75 18.97 4.17
N ILE A 26 -10.16 17.91 3.64
CA ILE A 26 -9.54 17.93 2.30
C ILE A 26 -10.59 18.21 1.22
N MET A 27 -11.77 17.62 1.31
CA MET A 27 -12.88 17.86 0.39
C MET A 27 -13.34 19.32 0.44
N GLY A 28 -13.45 19.91 1.64
CA GLY A 28 -13.81 21.32 1.81
C GLY A 28 -12.77 22.25 1.18
N ILE A 29 -11.50 21.98 1.36
CA ILE A 29 -10.39 22.76 0.78
C ILE A 29 -10.36 22.64 -0.75
N LEU A 30 -10.54 21.44 -1.30
CA LEU A 30 -10.50 21.19 -2.74
C LEU A 30 -11.76 21.70 -3.47
N GLY A 31 -12.89 21.83 -2.77
CA GLY A 31 -14.21 22.00 -3.35
C GLY A 31 -14.86 20.67 -3.73
N ARG A 32 -16.14 20.51 -3.41
CA ARG A 32 -16.90 19.28 -3.62
C ARG A 32 -16.95 18.84 -5.09
N GLU A 33 -16.98 19.79 -6.01
CA GLU A 33 -16.99 19.57 -7.45
C GLU A 33 -15.68 18.92 -7.96
N ASN A 34 -14.59 19.05 -7.22
CA ASN A 34 -13.28 18.48 -7.55
C ASN A 34 -13.03 17.10 -6.93
N VAL A 35 -13.99 16.58 -6.16
CA VAL A 35 -13.89 15.30 -5.48
C VAL A 35 -14.95 14.33 -6.01
N SER A 36 -14.59 13.08 -6.16
CA SER A 36 -15.51 11.97 -6.47
C SER A 36 -15.48 10.93 -5.35
N ASN A 37 -16.54 10.13 -5.27
CA ASN A 37 -16.70 9.11 -4.24
C ASN A 37 -17.11 7.77 -4.86
N PHE A 38 -16.14 7.08 -5.45
CA PHE A 38 -16.34 5.73 -5.99
C PHE A 38 -15.52 4.72 -5.21
N GLY A 39 -16.13 3.56 -4.89
CA GLY A 39 -15.41 2.41 -4.37
C GLY A 39 -14.33 1.94 -5.36
N ILE A 40 -13.22 1.45 -4.85
CA ILE A 40 -12.10 1.01 -5.68
C ILE A 40 -12.53 -0.12 -6.63
N GLY A 41 -13.34 -1.07 -6.15
CA GLY A 41 -13.88 -2.15 -6.98
C GLY A 41 -14.68 -1.65 -8.18
N ALA A 42 -15.47 -0.59 -8.01
CA ALA A 42 -16.26 0.01 -9.09
C ALA A 42 -15.41 0.70 -10.17
N LEU A 43 -14.15 1.03 -9.86
CA LEU A 43 -13.20 1.63 -10.78
C LEU A 43 -12.33 0.59 -11.52
N ILE A 44 -12.18 -0.61 -10.96
CA ILE A 44 -11.30 -1.63 -11.54
C ILE A 44 -12.06 -2.78 -12.21
N THR A 45 -13.29 -3.08 -11.81
CA THR A 45 -14.08 -4.21 -12.32
C THR A 45 -15.52 -3.82 -12.67
N GLY A 46 -16.17 -4.70 -13.43
CA GLY A 46 -17.60 -4.59 -13.73
C GLY A 46 -17.94 -3.79 -14.99
N ASN A 47 -19.21 -3.93 -15.41
CA ASN A 47 -19.72 -3.33 -16.65
C ASN A 47 -19.78 -1.79 -16.61
N GLU A 48 -19.91 -1.22 -15.41
CA GLU A 48 -19.99 0.22 -15.19
C GLU A 48 -18.62 0.92 -15.09
N ARG A 49 -17.50 0.15 -15.14
CA ARG A 49 -16.14 0.67 -14.96
C ARG A 49 -15.85 1.86 -15.87
N LYS A 50 -16.10 1.74 -17.19
CA LYS A 50 -15.82 2.81 -18.15
C LYS A 50 -16.60 4.08 -17.86
N LYS A 51 -17.85 3.97 -17.42
CA LYS A 51 -18.70 5.06 -16.99
C LYS A 51 -18.14 5.73 -15.72
N ASN A 52 -17.76 4.93 -14.72
CA ASN A 52 -17.20 5.44 -13.48
C ASN A 52 -15.87 6.17 -13.72
N ILE A 53 -15.01 5.65 -14.62
CA ILE A 53 -13.79 6.33 -15.06
C ILE A 53 -14.11 7.66 -15.75
N ALA A 54 -15.15 7.72 -16.56
CA ALA A 54 -15.58 8.98 -17.18
C ALA A 54 -15.99 10.03 -16.14
N PHE A 55 -16.65 9.62 -15.05
CA PHE A 55 -17.05 10.50 -13.96
C PHE A 55 -15.89 11.06 -13.15
N ILE A 56 -14.86 10.24 -12.90
CA ILE A 56 -13.71 10.69 -12.10
C ILE A 56 -12.69 11.48 -12.92
N ASN A 57 -12.76 11.39 -14.25
CA ASN A 57 -11.82 12.10 -15.14
C ASN A 57 -11.88 13.62 -14.90
N GLY A 58 -10.76 14.22 -14.58
CA GLY A 58 -10.65 15.66 -14.29
C GLY A 58 -10.88 16.03 -12.82
N LYS A 59 -11.35 15.12 -11.96
CA LYS A 59 -11.37 15.33 -10.51
C LYS A 59 -9.95 15.38 -9.95
N ARG A 60 -9.79 15.94 -8.76
CA ARG A 60 -8.52 16.02 -8.03
C ARG A 60 -8.30 14.84 -7.10
N LEU A 61 -9.40 14.36 -6.51
CA LEU A 61 -9.40 13.28 -5.53
C LEU A 61 -10.58 12.34 -5.80
N ASN A 62 -10.36 11.04 -5.75
CA ASN A 62 -11.42 10.06 -5.56
C ASN A 62 -11.27 9.42 -4.19
N TYR A 63 -12.31 9.52 -3.40
CA TYR A 63 -12.36 8.98 -2.05
C TYR A 63 -13.26 7.75 -1.98
N CYS A 64 -12.71 6.65 -1.50
CA CYS A 64 -13.46 5.46 -1.16
C CYS A 64 -13.69 5.42 0.35
N SER A 65 -14.94 5.56 0.78
CA SER A 65 -15.30 5.65 2.21
C SER A 65 -14.95 4.38 3.00
N GLU A 66 -14.93 3.23 2.36
CA GLU A 66 -14.49 1.96 2.91
C GLU A 66 -14.07 0.99 1.79
N ILE A 67 -12.88 0.43 1.92
CA ILE A 67 -12.42 -0.60 0.99
C ILE A 67 -13.01 -1.94 1.42
N GLN A 68 -13.69 -2.62 0.51
CA GLN A 68 -14.18 -3.97 0.76
C GLN A 68 -13.08 -5.00 0.50
N ALA A 69 -13.00 -6.01 1.37
CA ALA A 69 -11.95 -7.04 1.35
C ALA A 69 -11.80 -7.80 0.00
N LEU A 70 -12.86 -7.86 -0.80
CA LEU A 70 -12.90 -8.58 -2.08
C LEU A 70 -12.44 -7.74 -3.29
N GLU A 71 -12.21 -6.43 -3.14
CA GLU A 71 -12.02 -5.52 -4.26
C GLU A 71 -10.58 -5.49 -4.78
N PHE A 72 -9.59 -5.58 -3.90
CA PHE A 72 -8.17 -5.44 -4.25
C PHE A 72 -7.57 -6.62 -5.03
N GLY A 73 -8.19 -7.78 -5.00
CA GLY A 73 -7.61 -9.01 -5.56
C GLY A 73 -8.03 -9.35 -6.99
N LYS A 74 -8.97 -8.60 -7.60
CA LYS A 74 -9.60 -9.01 -8.86
C LYS A 74 -8.87 -8.55 -10.11
N ASP A 75 -8.27 -7.35 -10.09
CA ASP A 75 -7.56 -6.78 -11.25
C ASP A 75 -6.47 -5.82 -10.78
N SER A 76 -5.32 -6.40 -10.38
CA SER A 76 -4.19 -5.64 -9.86
C SER A 76 -3.55 -4.75 -10.93
N ASP A 77 -3.59 -5.13 -12.20
CA ASP A 77 -2.96 -4.36 -13.26
C ASP A 77 -3.77 -3.10 -13.57
N THR A 78 -5.09 -3.22 -13.63
CA THR A 78 -5.97 -2.04 -13.75
C THR A 78 -5.80 -1.10 -12.54
N LEU A 79 -5.70 -1.65 -11.32
CA LEU A 79 -5.48 -0.83 -10.13
C LEU A 79 -4.14 -0.07 -10.20
N LYS A 80 -3.05 -0.74 -10.60
CA LYS A 80 -1.73 -0.11 -10.80
C LYS A 80 -1.80 1.03 -11.82
N SER A 81 -2.44 0.80 -12.96
CA SER A 81 -2.61 1.80 -14.01
C SER A 81 -3.38 3.01 -13.53
N LEU A 82 -4.47 2.82 -12.78
CA LEU A 82 -5.25 3.91 -12.19
C LEU A 82 -4.43 4.70 -11.15
N ILE A 83 -3.73 4.03 -10.25
CA ILE A 83 -2.88 4.68 -9.24
C ILE A 83 -1.77 5.50 -9.93
N SER A 84 -1.15 4.96 -10.97
CA SER A 84 -0.13 5.67 -11.77
C SER A 84 -0.74 6.78 -12.65
N GLY A 85 -2.07 6.87 -12.70
CA GLY A 85 -2.78 7.83 -13.55
C GLY A 85 -2.49 7.64 -15.02
N GLU A 86 -2.32 6.41 -15.46
CA GLU A 86 -2.16 6.06 -16.86
C GLU A 86 -3.44 6.35 -17.66
N PRO A 87 -3.31 6.69 -18.96
CA PRO A 87 -4.46 6.87 -19.83
C PRO A 87 -5.35 5.64 -19.81
N THR A 88 -6.64 5.82 -19.55
CA THR A 88 -7.59 4.72 -19.37
C THR A 88 -8.83 4.96 -20.23
N GLU A 89 -9.34 3.89 -20.87
CA GLU A 89 -10.55 3.97 -21.64
C GLU A 89 -11.77 4.27 -20.76
N ALA A 90 -12.55 5.25 -21.16
CA ALA A 90 -13.75 5.72 -20.49
C ALA A 90 -14.92 5.89 -21.47
N ARG A 91 -16.14 5.81 -20.96
CA ARG A 91 -17.35 6.04 -21.74
C ARG A 91 -18.44 6.67 -20.87
N PRO A 92 -18.87 7.90 -21.14
CA PRO A 92 -19.99 8.49 -20.42
C PRO A 92 -21.33 7.81 -20.80
N ILE A 93 -22.34 8.04 -19.99
CA ILE A 93 -23.70 7.58 -20.30
C ILE A 93 -24.14 8.24 -21.61
N TYR A 94 -24.62 7.44 -22.56
CA TYR A 94 -25.05 7.91 -23.89
C TYR A 94 -23.98 8.61 -24.73
N GLY A 95 -22.68 8.43 -24.43
CA GLY A 95 -21.58 9.00 -25.17
C GLY A 95 -20.65 7.97 -25.80
N ASP A 96 -19.71 8.45 -26.60
CA ASP A 96 -18.69 7.63 -27.23
C ASP A 96 -17.53 7.32 -26.29
N ASN A 97 -16.76 6.28 -26.62
CA ASN A 97 -15.54 5.98 -25.89
C ASN A 97 -14.51 7.08 -26.08
N PHE A 98 -13.82 7.44 -25.00
CA PHE A 98 -12.69 8.36 -25.04
C PHE A 98 -11.58 7.87 -24.12
N THR A 99 -10.40 8.48 -24.22
CA THR A 99 -9.28 8.20 -23.32
C THR A 99 -9.26 9.24 -22.20
N ALA A 100 -9.47 8.78 -20.95
CA ALA A 100 -9.34 9.61 -19.76
C ALA A 100 -7.85 9.76 -19.39
N TYR A 101 -7.35 10.97 -19.39
CA TYR A 101 -5.94 11.30 -19.06
C TYR A 101 -5.75 11.87 -17.66
N ASN A 102 -6.83 12.35 -17.04
CA ASN A 102 -6.79 13.06 -15.79
C ASN A 102 -7.42 12.23 -14.68
N ILE A 103 -6.78 11.09 -14.36
CA ILE A 103 -7.21 10.23 -13.26
C ILE A 103 -6.81 10.89 -11.94
N PRO A 104 -7.75 11.04 -10.98
CA PRO A 104 -7.48 11.68 -9.68
C PRO A 104 -6.56 10.85 -8.80
N LEU A 105 -6.03 11.47 -7.75
CA LEU A 105 -5.45 10.74 -6.64
C LEU A 105 -6.51 9.83 -6.02
N LEU A 106 -6.14 8.58 -5.72
CA LEU A 106 -7.01 7.65 -5.03
C LEU A 106 -6.71 7.68 -3.52
N MET A 107 -7.75 7.86 -2.72
CA MET A 107 -7.69 7.81 -1.27
C MET A 107 -8.82 6.94 -0.74
N ALA A 108 -8.54 6.15 0.29
CA ALA A 108 -9.56 5.27 0.85
C ALA A 108 -9.42 5.10 2.35
N ASN A 109 -10.52 4.80 3.02
CA ASN A 109 -10.51 4.30 4.38
C ASN A 109 -10.54 2.77 4.38
N ALA A 110 -9.86 2.19 5.37
CA ALA A 110 -9.93 0.79 5.68
C ALA A 110 -10.06 0.60 7.20
N ASN A 111 -11.06 -0.15 7.64
CA ASN A 111 -11.13 -0.61 9.02
C ASN A 111 -10.23 -1.84 9.19
N GLN A 112 -10.31 -2.76 8.25
CA GLN A 112 -9.38 -3.86 8.08
C GLN A 112 -8.83 -3.79 6.66
N MET A 113 -7.51 -4.02 6.52
CA MET A 113 -6.91 -4.03 5.20
C MET A 113 -7.44 -5.22 4.40
N PRO A 114 -7.86 -5.00 3.14
CA PRO A 114 -8.30 -6.08 2.28
C PRO A 114 -7.15 -7.02 1.93
N TYR A 115 -7.45 -8.29 1.68
CA TYR A 115 -6.45 -9.23 1.19
C TYR A 115 -5.90 -8.78 -0.17
N LEU A 116 -4.60 -8.50 -0.21
CA LEU A 116 -3.89 -8.16 -1.44
C LEU A 116 -3.21 -9.42 -2.00
N LYS A 117 -3.64 -9.84 -3.19
CA LYS A 117 -3.07 -11.03 -3.84
C LYS A 117 -1.73 -10.74 -4.51
N ASP A 118 -1.55 -9.53 -5.00
CA ASP A 118 -0.35 -9.07 -5.69
C ASP A 118 0.53 -8.25 -4.76
N TRP A 119 1.61 -8.86 -4.29
CA TRP A 119 2.64 -8.23 -3.45
C TRP A 119 3.91 -7.91 -4.23
N SER A 120 3.80 -7.75 -5.56
CA SER A 120 4.93 -7.29 -6.35
C SER A 120 5.45 -5.93 -5.85
N TYR A 121 6.74 -5.69 -6.06
CA TYR A 121 7.34 -4.37 -5.78
C TYR A 121 6.54 -3.24 -6.45
N GLY A 122 6.00 -3.50 -7.66
CA GLY A 122 5.15 -2.57 -8.38
C GLY A 122 3.87 -2.18 -7.65
N MET A 123 3.22 -3.11 -6.93
CA MET A 123 2.04 -2.81 -6.13
C MET A 123 2.42 -2.17 -4.79
N ARG A 124 3.42 -2.73 -4.10
CA ARG A 124 3.88 -2.24 -2.79
C ARG A 124 4.21 -0.74 -2.80
N ARG A 125 4.98 -0.27 -3.78
CA ARG A 125 5.36 1.15 -3.90
C ARG A 125 4.20 2.09 -4.22
N ARG A 126 3.04 1.54 -4.62
CA ARG A 126 1.84 2.28 -5.00
C ARG A 126 0.81 2.43 -3.88
N ILE A 127 1.06 1.83 -2.74
CA ILE A 127 0.15 1.89 -1.58
C ILE A 127 0.90 2.53 -0.42
N CYS A 128 0.33 3.59 0.14
CA CYS A 128 0.80 4.22 1.37
C CYS A 128 -0.30 4.07 2.43
N ILE A 129 -0.03 3.31 3.48
CA ILE A 129 -0.97 3.08 4.59
C ILE A 129 -0.63 4.04 5.71
N ILE A 130 -1.57 4.92 6.05
CA ILE A 130 -1.44 5.84 7.18
C ILE A 130 -2.25 5.27 8.33
N PRO A 131 -1.61 4.85 9.44
CA PRO A 131 -2.30 4.25 10.57
C PRO A 131 -3.00 5.33 11.42
N PHE A 132 -4.26 5.07 11.75
CA PHE A 132 -5.08 5.84 12.69
C PHE A 132 -5.41 4.93 13.88
N GLU A 133 -4.43 4.68 14.73
CA GLU A 133 -4.50 3.68 15.80
C GLU A 133 -5.16 4.21 17.09
N VAL A 134 -5.20 5.54 17.25
CA VAL A 134 -5.75 6.15 18.45
C VAL A 134 -7.27 6.29 18.33
N GLU A 135 -8.01 5.55 19.14
CA GLU A 135 -9.45 5.77 19.30
C GLU A 135 -9.70 7.01 20.16
N ILE A 136 -10.51 7.95 19.65
CA ILE A 136 -10.86 9.17 20.36
C ILE A 136 -12.04 8.86 21.30
N PRO A 137 -11.87 8.94 22.64
CA PRO A 137 -12.94 8.68 23.59
C PRO A 137 -14.16 9.57 23.34
N LYS A 138 -15.35 9.05 23.50
CA LYS A 138 -16.62 9.78 23.25
C LYS A 138 -16.65 11.16 23.94
N ALA A 139 -16.10 11.28 25.13
CA ALA A 139 -16.04 12.55 25.89
C ALA A 139 -15.13 13.60 25.24
N ARG A 140 -14.20 13.19 24.36
CA ARG A 140 -13.28 14.10 23.63
C ARG A 140 -13.68 14.31 22.17
N GLN A 141 -14.70 13.62 21.69
CA GLN A 141 -15.18 13.78 20.32
C GLN A 141 -15.93 15.10 20.19
N LYS A 142 -15.48 15.96 19.29
CA LYS A 142 -16.17 17.19 18.90
C LYS A 142 -17.08 16.89 17.70
N LYS A 143 -18.39 17.00 17.88
CA LYS A 143 -19.38 16.69 16.82
C LYS A 143 -19.26 17.62 15.61
N GLU A 144 -18.90 18.87 15.84
CA GLU A 144 -18.81 19.93 14.81
C GLU A 144 -17.35 20.17 14.36
N LEU A 145 -16.42 19.22 14.62
CA LEU A 145 -15.00 19.43 14.32
C LEU A 145 -14.73 19.78 12.86
N SER A 146 -15.41 19.13 11.91
CA SER A 146 -15.24 19.43 10.48
C SER A 146 -15.64 20.88 10.17
N ARG A 147 -16.68 21.40 10.82
CA ARG A 147 -17.13 22.78 10.69
C ARG A 147 -16.16 23.77 11.37
N ASP A 148 -15.65 23.41 12.54
CA ASP A 148 -14.66 24.26 13.24
C ASP A 148 -13.39 24.42 12.38
N LEU A 149 -13.00 23.38 11.64
CA LEU A 149 -11.84 23.40 10.75
C LEU A 149 -12.05 24.24 9.48
N GLU A 150 -13.27 24.61 9.11
CA GLU A 150 -13.50 25.46 7.92
C GLU A 150 -12.80 26.82 8.05
N ALA A 151 -12.76 27.37 9.24
CA ALA A 151 -12.05 28.63 9.49
C ALA A 151 -10.53 28.53 9.34
N GLU A 152 -10.00 27.30 9.46
CA GLU A 152 -8.56 26.99 9.36
C GLU A 152 -8.14 26.55 7.94
N TYR A 153 -9.06 26.39 6.99
CA TYR A 153 -8.75 25.93 5.63
C TYR A 153 -7.58 26.66 4.96
N PRO A 154 -7.44 27.99 5.07
CA PRO A 154 -6.28 28.66 4.46
C PRO A 154 -4.94 28.22 5.08
N ALA A 155 -4.89 28.02 6.39
CA ALA A 155 -3.69 27.54 7.08
C ALA A 155 -3.37 26.08 6.74
N ILE A 156 -4.40 25.21 6.72
CA ILE A 156 -4.27 23.81 6.33
C ILE A 156 -3.83 23.71 4.86
N PHE A 157 -4.36 24.55 3.98
CA PHE A 157 -3.94 24.56 2.57
C PHE A 157 -2.47 24.97 2.42
N ASN A 158 -1.99 25.97 3.17
CA ASN A 158 -0.57 26.31 3.18
C ASN A 158 0.30 25.15 3.65
N TRP A 159 -0.11 24.43 4.69
CA TRP A 159 0.58 23.22 5.14
C TRP A 159 0.62 22.14 4.06
N ILE A 160 -0.46 21.95 3.29
CA ILE A 160 -0.50 21.05 2.13
C ILE A 160 0.51 21.51 1.06
N LEU A 161 0.63 22.82 0.80
CA LEU A 161 1.60 23.37 -0.15
C LEU A 161 3.05 23.13 0.31
N GLU A 162 3.33 23.27 1.60
CA GLU A 162 4.65 22.91 2.17
C GLU A 162 4.97 21.43 1.96
N GLY A 163 3.97 20.55 2.12
CA GLY A 163 4.10 19.12 1.83
C GLY A 163 4.41 18.86 0.35
N ARG A 164 3.74 19.58 -0.57
CA ARG A 164 4.04 19.53 -2.01
C ARG A 164 5.47 19.98 -2.30
N ASP A 165 5.92 21.06 -1.71
CA ASP A 165 7.24 21.62 -1.97
C ASP A 165 8.34 20.66 -1.46
N ARG A 166 8.12 20.02 -0.32
CA ARG A 166 8.96 18.93 0.20
C ARG A 166 9.02 17.75 -0.76
N PHE A 167 7.87 17.32 -1.30
CA PHE A 167 7.77 16.23 -2.27
C PHE A 167 8.55 16.54 -3.56
N ILE A 168 8.46 17.78 -4.06
CA ILE A 168 9.21 18.25 -5.23
C ILE A 168 10.70 18.27 -4.92
N ALA A 169 11.12 18.87 -3.80
CA ALA A 169 12.52 18.95 -3.38
C ALA A 169 13.15 17.56 -3.16
N ASN A 170 12.35 16.56 -2.74
CA ASN A 170 12.77 15.16 -2.57
C ASN A 170 12.74 14.35 -3.88
N GLY A 171 12.76 15.01 -5.04
CA GLY A 171 12.76 14.33 -6.34
C GLY A 171 11.48 13.55 -6.63
N TYR A 172 10.33 14.08 -6.19
CA TYR A 172 8.99 13.47 -6.34
C TYR A 172 8.83 12.13 -5.60
N LYS A 173 9.47 12.03 -4.44
CA LYS A 173 9.32 10.88 -3.53
C LYS A 173 8.67 11.34 -2.23
N LEU A 174 7.83 10.47 -1.67
CA LEU A 174 7.33 10.67 -0.30
C LEU A 174 8.50 10.62 0.68
N THR A 175 8.35 11.31 1.81
CA THR A 175 9.31 11.22 2.91
C THR A 175 9.29 9.80 3.47
N ASP A 176 10.46 9.19 3.62
CA ASP A 176 10.59 7.88 4.22
C ASP A 176 10.16 7.94 5.70
N SER A 177 9.42 6.93 6.14
CA SER A 177 8.97 6.76 7.52
C SER A 177 9.05 5.30 7.91
N LYS A 178 9.83 5.01 8.94
CA LYS A 178 9.94 3.65 9.50
C LYS A 178 8.60 3.12 9.98
N GLU A 179 7.73 4.00 10.51
CA GLU A 179 6.39 3.62 10.96
C GLU A 179 5.51 3.15 9.79
N LEU A 180 5.52 3.88 8.67
CA LEU A 180 4.76 3.49 7.48
C LEU A 180 5.31 2.22 6.85
N GLU A 181 6.62 2.01 6.86
CA GLU A 181 7.25 0.78 6.39
C GLU A 181 6.85 -0.41 7.27
N ASN A 182 6.90 -0.28 8.59
CA ASN A 182 6.48 -1.31 9.53
C ASN A 182 5.02 -1.71 9.31
N VAL A 183 4.12 -0.74 9.15
CA VAL A 183 2.69 -0.99 8.85
C VAL A 183 2.51 -1.74 7.54
N MET A 184 3.29 -1.41 6.52
CA MET A 184 3.26 -2.09 5.23
C MET A 184 3.80 -3.52 5.33
N ASP A 185 4.87 -3.74 6.11
CA ASP A 185 5.45 -5.07 6.35
C ASP A 185 4.50 -5.96 7.14
N GLU A 186 3.84 -5.41 8.17
CA GLU A 186 2.79 -6.09 8.91
C GLU A 186 1.64 -6.51 8.00
N TYR A 187 1.13 -5.59 7.19
CA TYR A 187 0.07 -5.89 6.22
C TYR A 187 0.48 -6.97 5.23
N GLN A 188 1.70 -6.90 4.69
CA GLN A 188 2.22 -7.94 3.81
C GLN A 188 2.31 -9.30 4.52
N SER A 189 2.74 -9.31 5.79
CA SER A 189 2.84 -10.54 6.58
C SER A 189 1.48 -11.18 6.85
N GLU A 190 0.46 -10.38 7.10
CA GLU A 190 -0.91 -10.87 7.34
C GLU A 190 -1.58 -11.43 6.08
N SER A 191 -1.17 -10.95 4.91
CA SER A 191 -1.77 -11.31 3.62
C SER A 191 -1.30 -12.64 3.05
N SER A 192 -0.27 -13.28 3.61
CA SER A 192 0.29 -14.53 3.08
C SER A 192 0.91 -15.37 4.19
N THR A 193 0.60 -16.67 4.23
CA THR A 193 1.25 -17.60 5.17
C THR A 193 2.76 -17.65 4.96
N VAL A 194 3.22 -17.48 3.71
CA VAL A 194 4.65 -17.42 3.37
C VAL A 194 5.28 -16.18 3.99
N MET A 195 4.68 -15.01 3.78
CA MET A 195 5.22 -13.76 4.32
C MET A 195 5.12 -13.71 5.84
N LYS A 196 4.03 -14.23 6.42
CA LYS A 196 3.88 -14.37 7.88
C LYS A 196 5.00 -15.24 8.48
N PHE A 197 5.31 -16.36 7.84
CA PHE A 197 6.46 -17.20 8.22
C PHE A 197 7.77 -16.42 8.13
N MET A 198 8.03 -15.75 7.00
CA MET A 198 9.28 -15.00 6.81
C MET A 198 9.45 -13.89 7.84
N TYR A 199 8.37 -13.17 8.15
CA TYR A 199 8.36 -12.10 9.16
C TYR A 199 8.59 -12.65 10.56
N GLN A 200 7.85 -13.69 10.98
CA GLN A 200 8.00 -14.30 12.31
C GLN A 200 9.36 -14.96 12.54
N MET A 201 9.97 -15.46 11.48
CA MET A 201 11.34 -16.00 11.54
C MET A 201 12.41 -14.90 11.40
N ASN A 202 11.99 -13.64 11.29
CA ASN A 202 12.86 -12.49 11.08
C ASN A 202 13.80 -12.67 9.85
N TYR A 203 13.26 -13.23 8.77
CA TYR A 203 13.95 -13.40 7.50
C TYR A 203 13.61 -12.24 6.57
N LEU A 204 14.39 -11.16 6.59
CA LEU A 204 14.16 -9.96 5.80
C LEU A 204 14.70 -10.12 4.37
N CYS A 205 14.10 -9.42 3.41
CA CYS A 205 14.54 -9.45 2.00
C CYS A 205 15.66 -8.44 1.71
N ARG A 206 15.79 -7.40 2.54
CA ARG A 206 16.82 -6.34 2.44
C ARG A 206 17.16 -5.82 3.82
N TYR A 207 18.34 -5.21 3.92
CA TYR A 207 18.78 -4.49 5.11
C TYR A 207 19.04 -3.03 4.68
N GLU A 208 18.25 -2.10 5.20
CA GLU A 208 18.27 -0.70 4.74
C GLU A 208 19.33 0.16 5.42
N GLU A 209 19.78 -0.25 6.60
CA GLU A 209 20.70 0.56 7.41
C GLU A 209 22.19 0.36 7.06
N ILE A 210 22.54 -0.68 6.31
CA ILE A 210 23.94 -0.97 5.98
C ILE A 210 24.04 -1.52 4.55
N ALA A 211 24.42 -0.65 3.60
CA ALA A 211 24.51 -0.97 2.18
C ALA A 211 25.47 -2.12 1.84
N ASP A 212 26.40 -2.47 2.74
CA ASP A 212 27.49 -3.43 2.53
C ASP A 212 27.28 -4.79 3.22
N ILE A 213 26.12 -5.06 3.82
CA ILE A 213 25.86 -6.37 4.42
C ILE A 213 25.46 -7.36 3.34
N GLU A 214 26.27 -8.42 3.18
CA GLU A 214 25.92 -9.55 2.36
C GLU A 214 24.83 -10.40 3.06
N PRO A 215 23.79 -10.86 2.32
CA PRO A 215 22.76 -11.72 2.88
C PRO A 215 23.33 -13.09 3.25
N LYS A 216 22.78 -13.71 4.29
CA LYS A 216 22.99 -15.13 4.54
C LYS A 216 22.21 -15.96 3.53
N TRP A 217 22.91 -16.78 2.76
CA TRP A 217 22.31 -17.59 1.72
C TRP A 217 21.76 -18.90 2.30
N MET A 218 20.47 -19.17 2.08
CA MET A 218 19.80 -20.40 2.50
C MET A 218 19.25 -21.16 1.29
N SER A 219 19.46 -22.48 1.27
CA SER A 219 18.91 -23.34 0.22
C SER A 219 17.38 -23.22 0.18
N SER A 220 16.83 -23.06 -1.03
CA SER A 220 15.39 -23.01 -1.28
C SER A 220 14.66 -24.22 -0.68
N ALA A 221 15.23 -25.42 -0.80
CA ALA A 221 14.66 -26.64 -0.24
C ALA A 221 14.63 -26.64 1.29
N ILE A 222 15.67 -26.09 1.94
CA ILE A 222 15.72 -25.97 3.40
C ILE A 222 14.70 -24.93 3.87
N LEU A 223 14.64 -23.77 3.21
CA LEU A 223 13.72 -22.70 3.54
C LEU A 223 12.27 -23.17 3.41
N TYR A 224 11.93 -23.85 2.32
CA TYR A 224 10.60 -24.41 2.11
C TYR A 224 10.23 -25.47 3.16
N ARG A 225 11.14 -26.38 3.53
CA ARG A 225 10.89 -27.34 4.62
C ARG A 225 10.63 -26.67 5.96
N LYS A 226 11.36 -25.58 6.27
CA LYS A 226 11.11 -24.78 7.48
C LYS A 226 9.72 -24.13 7.43
N TYR A 227 9.31 -23.61 6.28
CA TYR A 227 7.98 -23.06 6.06
C TYR A 227 6.88 -24.13 6.27
N CYS A 228 7.00 -25.29 5.66
CA CYS A 228 6.02 -26.37 5.84
C CYS A 228 5.93 -26.83 7.31
N LYS A 229 7.07 -26.92 8.02
CA LYS A 229 7.07 -27.20 9.46
C LYS A 229 6.34 -26.11 10.23
N TRP A 230 6.66 -24.85 9.96
CA TRP A 230 6.00 -23.70 10.60
C TRP A 230 4.48 -23.72 10.32
N CYS A 231 4.02 -24.01 9.11
CA CYS A 231 2.60 -24.12 8.79
C CYS A 231 1.91 -25.18 9.66
N ARG A 232 2.50 -26.37 9.80
CA ARG A 232 1.95 -27.44 10.67
C ARG A 232 1.89 -27.00 12.13
N ASP A 233 2.96 -26.38 12.64
CA ASP A 233 3.06 -25.94 14.03
C ASP A 233 2.07 -24.81 14.34
N ASN A 234 1.64 -24.02 13.33
CA ASN A 234 0.71 -22.89 13.47
C ASN A 234 -0.70 -23.15 12.87
N ASN A 235 -1.00 -24.39 12.51
CA ASN A 235 -2.28 -24.76 11.85
C ASN A 235 -2.62 -23.87 10.64
N ALA A 236 -1.59 -23.53 9.85
CA ALA A 236 -1.71 -22.69 8.67
C ALA A 236 -1.69 -23.53 7.39
N LYS A 237 -2.38 -23.07 6.35
CA LYS A 237 -2.40 -23.75 5.05
C LYS A 237 -1.05 -23.60 4.35
N GLU A 238 -0.47 -24.71 3.92
CA GLU A 238 0.77 -24.74 3.15
C GLU A 238 0.51 -24.31 1.69
N GLU A 239 1.33 -23.39 1.18
CA GLU A 239 1.44 -23.13 -0.25
C GLU A 239 2.43 -24.13 -0.88
N ASN A 240 2.21 -24.51 -2.15
CA ASN A 240 3.16 -25.36 -2.84
C ASN A 240 4.48 -24.64 -3.13
N VAL A 241 5.55 -25.40 -3.41
CA VAL A 241 6.91 -24.86 -3.59
C VAL A 241 7.02 -23.82 -4.72
N THR A 242 6.20 -23.94 -5.76
CA THR A 242 6.18 -23.00 -6.89
C THR A 242 5.58 -21.65 -6.45
N VAL A 243 4.45 -21.69 -5.77
CA VAL A 243 3.78 -20.50 -5.21
C VAL A 243 4.66 -19.85 -4.14
N PHE A 244 5.25 -20.64 -3.24
CA PHE A 244 6.22 -20.18 -2.25
C PHE A 244 7.37 -19.39 -2.89
N GLY A 245 8.01 -19.98 -3.91
CA GLY A 245 9.12 -19.33 -4.63
C GLY A 245 8.70 -18.06 -5.39
N ARG A 246 7.48 -18.03 -5.95
CA ARG A 246 6.92 -16.87 -6.62
C ARG A 246 6.69 -15.72 -5.63
N ILE A 247 6.04 -15.99 -4.50
CA ILE A 247 5.78 -14.99 -3.45
C ILE A 247 7.09 -14.36 -2.95
N LEU A 248 8.13 -15.16 -2.68
CA LEU A 248 9.42 -14.62 -2.26
C LEU A 248 10.08 -13.75 -3.33
N SER A 249 9.97 -14.14 -4.60
CA SER A 249 10.52 -13.35 -5.71
C SER A 249 9.78 -12.02 -5.88
N GLU A 250 8.45 -12.03 -5.79
CA GLU A 250 7.59 -10.84 -5.83
C GLU A 250 7.85 -9.89 -4.65
N ALA A 251 8.13 -10.47 -3.48
CA ALA A 251 8.49 -9.71 -2.27
C ALA A 251 9.93 -9.15 -2.29
N GLY A 252 10.70 -9.39 -3.36
CA GLY A 252 12.04 -8.81 -3.53
C GLY A 252 13.18 -9.62 -2.91
N TYR A 253 12.95 -10.87 -2.47
CA TYR A 253 14.04 -11.70 -1.96
C TYR A 253 15.04 -12.02 -3.06
N ARG A 254 16.31 -11.67 -2.82
CA ARG A 254 17.41 -12.01 -3.75
C ARG A 254 17.53 -13.52 -3.90
N LYS A 255 17.68 -14.00 -5.13
CA LYS A 255 17.93 -15.41 -5.41
C LYS A 255 19.12 -15.57 -6.35
N LYS A 256 19.88 -16.63 -6.15
CA LYS A 256 20.94 -17.06 -7.09
C LYS A 256 20.94 -18.58 -7.24
N ARG A 257 21.46 -19.04 -8.36
CA ARG A 257 21.67 -20.47 -8.62
C ARG A 257 23.08 -20.84 -8.21
N THR A 258 23.23 -21.92 -7.50
CA THR A 258 24.51 -22.51 -7.10
C THR A 258 24.60 -23.92 -7.67
N PRO A 259 25.79 -24.58 -7.69
CA PRO A 259 25.90 -25.99 -8.08
C PRO A 259 24.98 -26.91 -7.26
N ASN A 260 24.68 -26.55 -6.01
CA ASN A 260 23.82 -27.31 -5.10
C ASN A 260 22.35 -26.89 -5.14
N GLY A 261 21.93 -26.12 -6.15
CA GLY A 261 20.56 -25.67 -6.34
C GLY A 261 20.35 -24.18 -6.10
N GLN A 262 19.09 -23.79 -6.01
CA GLN A 262 18.69 -22.39 -5.80
C GLN A 262 18.81 -22.01 -4.32
N VAL A 263 19.30 -20.78 -4.05
CA VAL A 263 19.39 -20.21 -2.71
C VAL A 263 18.74 -18.83 -2.66
N TYR A 264 18.18 -18.48 -1.50
CA TYR A 264 17.65 -17.15 -1.19
C TYR A 264 18.56 -16.41 -0.22
N GLY A 265 18.77 -15.12 -0.48
CA GLY A 265 19.47 -14.22 0.42
C GLY A 265 18.52 -13.69 1.49
N LEU A 266 18.87 -13.90 2.76
CA LEU A 266 18.08 -13.54 3.93
C LEU A 266 18.89 -12.61 4.83
N TYR A 267 18.21 -11.59 5.36
CA TYR A 267 18.71 -10.71 6.39
C TYR A 267 17.87 -10.89 7.64
N GLY A 268 18.35 -10.49 8.80
CA GLY A 268 17.59 -10.53 10.05
C GLY A 268 18.47 -10.27 11.26
N THR A 269 17.90 -9.78 12.34
CA THR A 269 18.64 -9.41 13.56
C THR A 269 19.45 -10.58 14.11
N ALA A 270 18.89 -11.78 14.18
CA ALA A 270 19.61 -12.99 14.62
C ALA A 270 20.70 -13.45 13.64
N LEU A 271 20.59 -13.04 12.35
CA LEU A 271 21.59 -13.36 11.31
C LEU A 271 22.68 -12.28 11.22
N THR A 272 22.34 -11.04 11.53
CA THR A 272 23.23 -9.88 11.47
C THR A 272 24.07 -9.72 12.74
N GLU A 273 23.55 -10.02 13.92
CA GLU A 273 24.32 -10.02 15.16
C GLU A 273 25.55 -10.94 15.08
N LYS A 274 25.39 -12.13 14.48
CA LYS A 274 26.52 -13.04 14.28
C LYS A 274 27.59 -12.47 13.36
N LEU A 275 27.19 -11.72 12.31
CA LEU A 275 28.10 -11.08 11.36
C LEU A 275 28.80 -9.85 11.94
N TYR A 276 28.15 -9.16 12.88
CA TYR A 276 28.71 -8.00 13.56
C TYR A 276 29.82 -8.39 14.56
N TYR A 277 29.66 -9.53 15.23
CA TYR A 277 30.67 -10.07 16.15
C TYR A 277 31.80 -10.82 15.45
N GLU A 278 31.59 -11.35 14.23
CA GLU A 278 32.64 -12.02 13.45
C GLU A 278 33.53 -11.03 12.67
N LYS A 279 33.16 -9.74 12.54
CA LYS A 279 33.94 -8.69 11.88
C LYS A 279 34.71 -7.78 12.87
N ARG A 280 34.64 -8.06 14.15
CA ARG A 280 35.49 -7.47 15.19
C ARG A 280 36.53 -8.46 15.68
#